data_0374bc9fa94a3972b5ce40322dd6f4fb
#
_entry.id   0374bc9fa94a3972b5ce40322dd6f4fb
#
_cell.length_a   1.000
_cell.length_b   1.000
_cell.length_c   1.000
_cell.angle_alpha   90.00
_cell.angle_beta   90.00
_cell.angle_gamma   90.00
#
_symmetry.space_group_name_H-M   'P 1'
#
loop_
_entity.id
_entity.type
_entity.pdbx_description
1 polymer ?
#
loop_
_entity_poly.entity_id
_entity_poly.type
_entity_poly.pdbx_seq_one_letter_code
_entity_poly.pdbx_strand_id
1 'polypeptide(L)'
;SRICDPTCGSGSLLIKAGREVGSDNFSLYGQELNGSTWALAMMNMLLHGFDSATIRWGDTLRNPKLKEGDALMKFDTVVANPPFSLEKWGADEAADDPYNRFWRGIPPKSKGDWAFICHMLEVANEHGKVGVVVPHGVLFRGASEGKIRQQTVEENLVEAIIGLPANLFYGTGIPAAIAIFNKAKTTTDVLFIDASREFENGKNQNRLRDEDIDHIVTTYRRFAQGELKPGIV
;
A
#
# COMPACT_ATOMS: atom_id res chain seq x y z
N SER A 1 -12.31 -13.43 1.49
CA SER A 1 -11.55 -12.26 1.04
C SER A 1 -10.09 -12.62 0.78
N ARG A 2 -9.51 -12.07 -0.29
CA ARG A 2 -8.09 -12.22 -0.62
C ARG A 2 -7.34 -10.95 -0.26
N ILE A 3 -6.32 -11.06 0.59
CA ILE A 3 -5.49 -9.94 1.06
C ILE A 3 -4.07 -10.15 0.54
N CYS A 4 -3.49 -9.12 -0.06
CA CYS A 4 -2.16 -9.18 -0.64
C CYS A 4 -1.24 -8.06 -0.11
N ASP A 5 0.01 -8.41 0.16
CA ASP A 5 1.12 -7.46 0.32
C ASP A 5 2.23 -7.81 -0.70
N PRO A 6 2.38 -7.02 -1.77
CA PRO A 6 3.37 -7.29 -2.81
C PRO A 6 4.82 -7.02 -2.41
N THR A 7 5.06 -6.47 -1.21
CA THR A 7 6.38 -6.17 -0.63
C THR A 7 6.42 -6.55 0.84
N CYS A 8 6.00 -7.78 1.15
CA CYS A 8 5.53 -8.14 2.49
C CYS A 8 6.60 -8.14 3.59
N GLY A 9 7.87 -7.98 3.26
CA GLY A 9 8.93 -8.01 4.26
C GLY A 9 8.86 -9.28 5.09
N SER A 10 8.88 -9.14 6.40
CA SER A 10 8.71 -10.26 7.35
C SER A 10 7.25 -10.74 7.51
N GLY A 11 6.30 -10.19 6.74
CA GLY A 11 4.89 -10.56 6.82
C GLY A 11 4.07 -9.87 7.91
N SER A 12 4.67 -8.95 8.65
CA SER A 12 4.02 -8.34 9.84
C SER A 12 2.73 -7.60 9.48
N LEU A 13 2.69 -6.89 8.34
CA LEU A 13 1.50 -6.17 7.90
C LEU A 13 0.38 -7.14 7.50
N LEU A 14 0.70 -8.22 6.78
CA LEU A 14 -0.27 -9.27 6.44
C LEU A 14 -0.85 -9.95 7.67
N ILE A 15 -0.02 -10.26 8.67
CA ILE A 15 -0.47 -10.87 9.93
C ILE A 15 -1.46 -9.95 10.64
N LYS A 16 -1.16 -8.65 10.73
CA LYS A 16 -2.07 -7.67 11.31
C LYS A 16 -3.36 -7.56 10.50
N ALA A 17 -3.26 -7.46 9.18
CA ALA A 17 -4.44 -7.40 8.30
C ALA A 17 -5.34 -8.64 8.46
N GLY A 18 -4.76 -9.85 8.51
CA GLY A 18 -5.50 -11.08 8.73
C GLY A 18 -6.26 -11.10 10.07
N ARG A 19 -5.64 -10.59 11.13
CA ARG A 19 -6.28 -10.50 12.45
C ARG A 19 -7.44 -9.50 12.50
N GLU A 20 -7.37 -8.43 11.71
CA GLU A 20 -8.42 -7.41 11.66
C GLU A 20 -9.67 -7.85 10.86
N VAL A 21 -9.59 -8.91 10.06
CA VAL A 21 -10.76 -9.37 9.26
C VAL A 21 -11.91 -9.87 10.15
N GLY A 22 -11.61 -10.35 11.34
CA GLY A 22 -12.63 -10.80 12.32
C GLY A 22 -13.40 -12.06 11.91
N SER A 23 -12.92 -12.81 10.92
CA SER A 23 -13.47 -14.10 10.47
C SER A 23 -12.36 -14.94 9.86
N ASP A 24 -12.57 -16.26 9.77
CA ASP A 24 -11.62 -17.19 9.15
C ASP A 24 -11.76 -17.27 7.61
N ASN A 25 -12.67 -16.49 7.02
CA ASN A 25 -12.95 -16.53 5.58
C ASN A 25 -12.07 -15.55 4.80
N PHE A 26 -10.76 -15.73 4.86
CA PHE A 26 -9.79 -14.96 4.08
C PHE A 26 -8.57 -15.80 3.72
N SER A 27 -7.78 -15.30 2.77
CA SER A 27 -6.50 -15.88 2.36
C SER A 27 -5.46 -14.78 2.23
N LEU A 28 -4.25 -15.07 2.72
CA LEU A 28 -3.12 -14.13 2.71
C LEU A 28 -2.15 -14.47 1.57
N TYR A 29 -1.74 -13.45 0.86
CA TYR A 29 -0.79 -13.53 -0.25
C TYR A 29 0.30 -12.49 -0.08
N GLY A 30 1.54 -12.86 -0.33
CA GLY A 30 2.65 -11.92 -0.25
C GLY A 30 3.73 -12.23 -1.27
N GLN A 31 4.54 -11.21 -1.57
CA GLN A 31 5.76 -11.38 -2.34
C GLN A 31 6.88 -10.57 -1.69
N GLU A 32 8.09 -11.14 -1.64
CA GLU A 32 9.26 -10.51 -1.04
C GLU A 32 10.50 -10.78 -1.89
N LEU A 33 11.27 -9.72 -2.17
CA LEU A 33 12.46 -9.78 -3.01
C LEU A 33 13.64 -10.45 -2.30
N ASN A 34 13.86 -10.15 -1.02
CA ASN A 34 14.98 -10.66 -0.25
C ASN A 34 14.69 -12.08 0.25
N GLY A 35 15.51 -13.06 -0.16
CA GLY A 35 15.29 -14.48 0.19
C GLY A 35 15.33 -14.77 1.69
N SER A 36 16.20 -14.11 2.46
CA SER A 36 16.25 -14.27 3.92
C SER A 36 15.02 -13.70 4.59
N THR A 37 14.56 -12.54 4.12
CA THR A 37 13.35 -11.90 4.61
C THR A 37 12.10 -12.70 4.21
N TRP A 38 12.08 -13.25 3.00
CA TRP A 38 11.03 -14.18 2.56
C TRP A 38 10.93 -15.40 3.48
N ALA A 39 12.07 -16.05 3.81
CA ALA A 39 12.08 -17.17 4.72
C ALA A 39 11.56 -16.79 6.11
N LEU A 40 11.91 -15.61 6.60
CA LEU A 40 11.39 -15.06 7.85
C LEU A 40 9.87 -14.85 7.78
N ALA A 41 9.36 -14.34 6.66
CA ALA A 41 7.91 -14.17 6.46
C ALA A 41 7.18 -15.52 6.53
N MET A 42 7.71 -16.55 5.88
CA MET A 42 7.14 -17.90 5.92
C MET A 42 7.08 -18.44 7.35
N MET A 43 8.17 -18.28 8.11
CA MET A 43 8.22 -18.69 9.53
C MET A 43 7.20 -17.91 10.37
N ASN A 44 7.10 -16.61 10.16
CA ASN A 44 6.14 -15.75 10.88
C ASN A 44 4.69 -16.16 10.59
N MET A 45 4.34 -16.43 9.32
CA MET A 45 3.00 -16.93 8.96
C MET A 45 2.68 -18.21 9.75
N LEU A 46 3.58 -19.19 9.76
CA LEU A 46 3.40 -20.43 10.49
C LEU A 46 3.25 -20.21 12.01
N LEU A 47 4.13 -19.40 12.62
CA LEU A 47 4.10 -19.11 14.06
C LEU A 47 2.84 -18.38 14.51
N HIS A 48 2.20 -17.63 13.59
CA HIS A 48 0.95 -16.91 13.87
C HIS A 48 -0.31 -17.67 13.43
N GLY A 49 -0.18 -18.93 12.99
CA GLY A 49 -1.32 -19.76 12.61
C GLY A 49 -1.88 -19.50 11.21
N PHE A 50 -1.14 -18.81 10.35
CA PHE A 50 -1.50 -18.54 8.94
C PHE A 50 -0.72 -19.47 7.98
N ASP A 51 -0.74 -20.77 8.26
CA ASP A 51 -0.02 -21.80 7.51
C ASP A 51 -0.48 -21.94 6.06
N SER A 52 -1.70 -21.52 5.75
CA SER A 52 -2.26 -21.47 4.39
C SER A 52 -1.82 -20.25 3.58
N ALA A 53 -1.08 -19.30 4.17
CA ALA A 53 -0.61 -18.10 3.47
C ALA A 53 0.31 -18.46 2.30
N THR A 54 0.12 -17.78 1.17
CA THR A 54 0.95 -17.95 -0.02
C THR A 54 1.96 -16.82 -0.12
N ILE A 55 3.20 -17.06 0.26
CA ILE A 55 4.29 -16.08 0.18
C ILE A 55 5.28 -16.50 -0.90
N ARG A 56 5.51 -15.65 -1.88
CA ARG A 56 6.40 -15.90 -3.02
C ARG A 56 7.71 -15.14 -2.91
N TRP A 57 8.80 -15.78 -3.28
CA TRP A 57 10.11 -15.12 -3.39
C TRP A 57 10.30 -14.56 -4.80
N GLY A 58 10.61 -13.29 -4.90
CA GLY A 58 10.91 -12.63 -6.17
C GLY A 58 10.62 -11.15 -6.21
N ASP A 59 11.07 -10.50 -7.27
CA ASP A 59 10.86 -9.08 -7.55
C ASP A 59 9.44 -8.83 -8.08
N THR A 60 8.62 -8.12 -7.32
CA THR A 60 7.24 -7.83 -7.68
C THR A 60 7.11 -6.97 -8.94
N LEU A 61 8.02 -6.05 -9.14
CA LEU A 61 7.95 -5.14 -10.29
C LEU A 61 8.46 -5.80 -11.57
N ARG A 62 9.58 -6.54 -11.51
CA ARG A 62 10.15 -7.21 -12.68
C ARG A 62 9.60 -8.60 -12.95
N ASN A 63 9.20 -9.31 -11.90
CA ASN A 63 8.78 -10.70 -12.00
C ASN A 63 7.69 -11.05 -10.98
N PRO A 64 6.46 -10.51 -11.15
CA PRO A 64 5.34 -10.83 -10.27
C PRO A 64 5.02 -12.32 -10.30
N LYS A 65 4.91 -12.94 -9.13
CA LYS A 65 4.74 -14.39 -8.93
C LYS A 65 3.34 -14.80 -8.55
N LEU A 66 2.52 -13.85 -8.09
CA LEU A 66 1.13 -14.13 -7.71
C LEU A 66 0.26 -14.07 -8.98
N LYS A 67 0.08 -15.24 -9.59
CA LYS A 67 -0.61 -15.41 -10.88
C LYS A 67 -1.63 -16.54 -10.85
N GLU A 68 -2.66 -16.39 -11.68
CA GLU A 68 -3.62 -17.44 -12.08
C GLU A 68 -3.47 -17.65 -13.59
N GLY A 69 -2.85 -18.76 -13.97
CA GLY A 69 -2.40 -18.97 -15.35
C GLY A 69 -1.38 -17.89 -15.76
N ASP A 70 -1.65 -17.21 -16.86
CA ASP A 70 -0.81 -16.14 -17.38
C ASP A 70 -1.17 -14.73 -16.84
N ALA A 71 -2.29 -14.61 -16.13
CA ALA A 71 -2.76 -13.35 -15.58
C ALA A 71 -2.32 -13.13 -14.14
N LEU A 72 -2.22 -11.86 -13.72
CA LEU A 72 -2.01 -11.50 -12.32
C LEU A 72 -3.26 -11.86 -11.51
N MET A 73 -3.06 -12.45 -10.34
CA MET A 73 -4.13 -12.67 -9.36
C MET A 73 -4.78 -11.34 -8.97
N LYS A 74 -6.07 -11.39 -8.63
CA LYS A 74 -6.83 -10.24 -8.15
C LYS A 74 -7.20 -10.40 -6.68
N PHE A 75 -7.15 -9.28 -5.94
CA PHE A 75 -7.30 -9.23 -4.50
C PHE A 75 -8.38 -8.22 -4.08
N ASP A 76 -9.07 -8.51 -2.99
CA ASP A 76 -10.06 -7.60 -2.40
C ASP A 76 -9.39 -6.47 -1.65
N THR A 77 -8.24 -6.77 -1.02
CA THR A 77 -7.46 -5.80 -0.26
C THR A 77 -5.98 -5.96 -0.61
N VAL A 78 -5.34 -4.86 -0.97
CA VAL A 78 -3.89 -4.81 -1.22
C VAL A 78 -3.28 -3.80 -0.26
N VAL A 79 -2.35 -4.23 0.56
CA VAL A 79 -1.67 -3.37 1.54
C VAL A 79 -0.17 -3.46 1.35
N ALA A 80 0.55 -2.37 1.52
CA ALA A 80 2.01 -2.41 1.46
C ALA A 80 2.67 -1.23 2.22
N ASN A 81 3.87 -1.51 2.70
CA ASN A 81 4.86 -0.51 3.05
C ASN A 81 6.11 -0.75 2.20
N PRO A 82 6.09 -0.33 0.91
CA PRO A 82 7.19 -0.59 -0.01
C PRO A 82 8.42 0.24 0.33
N PRO A 83 9.62 -0.13 -0.18
CA PRO A 83 10.81 0.68 -0.01
C PRO A 83 10.63 2.06 -0.65
N PHE A 84 10.91 3.14 0.12
CA PHE A 84 10.73 4.50 -0.36
C PHE A 84 11.76 4.85 -1.42
N SER A 85 11.30 5.49 -2.48
CA SER A 85 12.14 6.04 -3.56
C SER A 85 13.14 5.03 -4.13
N LEU A 86 12.69 3.79 -4.36
CA LEU A 86 13.52 2.74 -4.92
C LEU A 86 14.09 3.14 -6.28
N GLU A 87 15.41 3.13 -6.39
CA GLU A 87 16.11 3.33 -7.64
C GLU A 87 16.21 2.02 -8.45
N LYS A 88 16.36 2.14 -9.78
CA LYS A 88 16.56 0.98 -10.68
C LYS A 88 15.51 -0.12 -10.53
N TRP A 89 14.27 0.27 -10.31
CA TRP A 89 13.13 -0.62 -10.06
C TRP A 89 12.69 -1.44 -11.30
N GLY A 90 13.28 -1.21 -12.47
CA GLY A 90 12.91 -1.87 -13.73
C GLY A 90 12.17 -0.95 -14.72
N ALA A 91 12.42 0.36 -14.64
CA ALA A 91 11.75 1.34 -15.50
C ALA A 91 12.01 1.13 -16.99
N ASP A 92 13.17 0.57 -17.36
CA ASP A 92 13.53 0.31 -18.75
C ASP A 92 12.69 -0.80 -19.38
N GLU A 93 12.28 -1.79 -18.58
CA GLU A 93 11.43 -2.89 -19.01
C GLU A 93 9.92 -2.58 -18.86
N ALA A 94 9.57 -1.48 -18.20
CA ALA A 94 8.18 -1.17 -17.86
C ALA A 94 7.29 -0.85 -19.08
N ALA A 95 7.88 -0.38 -20.19
CA ALA A 95 7.16 -0.15 -21.44
C ALA A 95 6.63 -1.45 -22.07
N ASP A 96 7.34 -2.55 -21.86
CA ASP A 96 7.03 -3.88 -22.39
C ASP A 96 6.41 -4.80 -21.31
N ASP A 97 5.84 -4.21 -20.25
CA ASP A 97 5.23 -4.98 -19.16
C ASP A 97 4.07 -5.85 -19.69
N PRO A 98 4.17 -7.19 -19.61
CA PRO A 98 3.16 -8.09 -20.18
C PRO A 98 1.79 -7.98 -19.52
N TYR A 99 1.72 -7.32 -18.35
CA TYR A 99 0.49 -7.12 -17.58
C TYR A 99 -0.10 -5.72 -17.74
N ASN A 100 0.55 -4.86 -18.56
CA ASN A 100 0.12 -3.48 -18.81
C ASN A 100 -0.10 -2.65 -17.52
N ARG A 101 0.72 -2.91 -16.47
CA ARG A 101 0.55 -2.25 -15.15
C ARG A 101 0.86 -0.75 -15.20
N PHE A 102 1.67 -0.31 -16.16
CA PHE A 102 2.17 1.07 -16.24
C PHE A 102 1.49 1.89 -17.34
N TRP A 103 0.28 1.53 -17.73
CA TRP A 103 -0.47 2.24 -18.78
C TRP A 103 -0.81 3.70 -18.42
N ARG A 104 -0.88 4.03 -17.12
CA ARG A 104 -1.06 5.41 -16.63
C ARG A 104 0.18 6.26 -16.84
N GLY A 105 1.30 5.65 -17.09
CA GLY A 105 2.61 6.26 -17.29
C GLY A 105 3.72 5.47 -16.57
N ILE A 106 4.94 5.64 -17.04
CA ILE A 106 6.11 5.00 -16.44
C ILE A 106 6.74 5.94 -15.41
N PRO A 107 6.81 5.54 -14.13
CA PRO A 107 7.51 6.31 -13.10
C PRO A 107 8.99 6.52 -13.41
N PRO A 108 9.63 7.57 -12.85
CA PRO A 108 11.05 7.83 -13.12
C PRO A 108 11.92 6.67 -12.60
N LYS A 109 13.03 6.41 -13.29
CA LYS A 109 13.99 5.34 -12.93
C LYS A 109 14.53 5.46 -11.50
N SER A 110 14.62 6.68 -10.99
CA SER A 110 15.14 7.00 -9.66
C SER A 110 14.09 7.00 -8.54
N LYS A 111 12.81 6.73 -8.85
CA LYS A 111 11.70 6.80 -7.90
C LYS A 111 10.62 5.77 -8.24
N GLY A 112 10.73 4.59 -7.64
CA GLY A 112 9.79 3.47 -7.85
C GLY A 112 8.48 3.55 -7.07
N ASP A 113 8.24 4.61 -6.30
CA ASP A 113 7.05 4.70 -5.44
C ASP A 113 5.75 4.46 -6.22
N TRP A 114 5.56 5.17 -7.34
CA TRP A 114 4.40 5.00 -8.21
C TRP A 114 4.40 3.68 -8.97
N ALA A 115 5.54 3.00 -9.14
CA ALA A 115 5.55 1.67 -9.74
C ALA A 115 4.86 0.64 -8.84
N PHE A 116 5.11 0.70 -7.54
CA PHE A 116 4.37 -0.13 -6.58
C PHE A 116 2.88 0.22 -6.54
N ILE A 117 2.53 1.51 -6.53
CA ILE A 117 1.12 1.93 -6.55
C ILE A 117 0.42 1.41 -7.81
N CYS A 118 1.01 1.57 -9.00
CA CYS A 118 0.46 1.06 -10.25
C CYS A 118 0.26 -0.46 -10.19
N HIS A 119 1.26 -1.22 -9.71
CA HIS A 119 1.10 -2.65 -9.52
C HIS A 119 -0.06 -2.98 -8.58
N MET A 120 -0.13 -2.32 -7.43
CA MET A 120 -1.18 -2.56 -6.43
C MET A 120 -2.58 -2.27 -6.98
N LEU A 121 -2.73 -1.19 -7.75
CA LEU A 121 -4.00 -0.85 -8.42
C LEU A 121 -4.39 -1.91 -9.46
N GLU A 122 -3.43 -2.46 -10.20
CA GLU A 122 -3.72 -3.49 -11.21
C GLU A 122 -4.03 -4.85 -10.59
N VAL A 123 -3.48 -5.21 -9.45
CA VAL A 123 -3.81 -6.47 -8.76
C VAL A 123 -5.01 -6.36 -7.81
N ALA A 124 -5.49 -5.16 -7.51
CA ALA A 124 -6.79 -4.99 -6.85
C ALA A 124 -7.92 -5.38 -7.82
N ASN A 125 -8.92 -6.14 -7.33
CA ASN A 125 -10.11 -6.43 -8.12
C ASN A 125 -10.98 -5.18 -8.34
N GLU A 126 -12.07 -5.28 -9.08
CA GLU A 126 -12.92 -4.14 -9.43
C GLU A 126 -13.63 -3.48 -8.23
N HIS A 127 -13.71 -4.16 -7.10
CA HIS A 127 -14.24 -3.64 -5.84
C HIS A 127 -13.16 -3.51 -4.77
N GLY A 128 -11.90 -3.74 -5.14
CA GLY A 128 -10.78 -3.81 -4.22
C GLY A 128 -10.36 -2.46 -3.65
N LYS A 129 -9.78 -2.53 -2.46
CA LYS A 129 -9.13 -1.38 -1.81
C LYS A 129 -7.63 -1.58 -1.74
N VAL A 130 -6.91 -0.47 -1.87
CA VAL A 130 -5.45 -0.41 -1.75
C VAL A 130 -5.08 0.55 -0.63
N GLY A 131 -4.25 0.11 0.31
CA GLY A 131 -3.66 0.94 1.35
C GLY A 131 -2.15 0.88 1.28
N VAL A 132 -1.48 2.00 1.04
CA VAL A 132 -0.03 2.02 0.84
C VAL A 132 0.63 3.16 1.61
N VAL A 133 1.73 2.83 2.30
CA VAL A 133 2.59 3.83 2.93
C VAL A 133 3.51 4.42 1.87
N VAL A 134 3.55 5.75 1.78
CA VAL A 134 4.30 6.47 0.76
C VAL A 134 5.05 7.67 1.35
N PRO A 135 6.21 8.05 0.81
CA PRO A 135 6.83 9.32 1.15
C PRO A 135 5.99 10.48 0.60
N HIS A 136 5.98 11.63 1.27
CA HIS A 136 5.21 12.81 0.87
C HIS A 136 5.46 13.25 -0.58
N GLY A 137 6.65 13.00 -1.11
CA GLY A 137 6.99 13.31 -2.50
C GLY A 137 6.03 12.72 -3.53
N VAL A 138 5.44 11.56 -3.25
CA VAL A 138 4.41 10.92 -4.10
C VAL A 138 3.23 11.85 -4.37
N LEU A 139 2.90 12.70 -3.40
CA LEU A 139 1.73 13.57 -3.45
C LEU A 139 1.92 14.84 -4.29
N PHE A 140 3.18 15.27 -4.53
CA PHE A 140 3.42 16.57 -5.18
C PHE A 140 4.49 16.57 -6.29
N ARG A 141 5.34 15.53 -6.41
CA ARG A 141 6.35 15.50 -7.49
C ARG A 141 5.67 15.59 -8.86
N GLY A 142 6.29 16.34 -9.76
CA GLY A 142 5.78 16.60 -11.10
C GLY A 142 6.22 15.56 -12.14
N ALA A 143 6.35 15.98 -13.41
CA ALA A 143 6.73 15.15 -14.55
C ALA A 143 5.87 13.88 -14.71
N SER A 144 6.46 12.71 -14.90
CA SER A 144 5.71 11.46 -15.09
C SER A 144 4.87 11.08 -13.87
N GLU A 145 5.35 11.30 -12.65
CA GLU A 145 4.57 11.03 -11.43
C GLU A 145 3.34 11.94 -11.35
N GLY A 146 3.46 13.21 -11.77
CA GLY A 146 2.32 14.14 -11.85
C GLY A 146 1.23 13.65 -12.82
N LYS A 147 1.62 13.09 -13.97
CA LYS A 147 0.68 12.54 -14.96
C LYS A 147 -0.03 11.29 -14.42
N ILE A 148 0.72 10.37 -13.81
CA ILE A 148 0.16 9.15 -13.22
C ILE A 148 -0.83 9.52 -12.11
N ARG A 149 -0.46 10.45 -11.24
CA ARG A 149 -1.32 10.93 -10.15
C ARG A 149 -2.59 11.59 -10.69
N GLN A 150 -2.48 12.45 -11.72
CA GLN A 150 -3.62 13.07 -12.37
C GLN A 150 -4.58 12.00 -12.91
N GLN A 151 -4.07 11.04 -13.68
CA GLN A 151 -4.87 9.94 -14.23
C GLN A 151 -5.58 9.15 -13.12
N THR A 152 -4.87 8.86 -12.02
CA THR A 152 -5.44 8.15 -10.87
C THR A 152 -6.58 8.93 -10.18
N VAL A 153 -6.47 10.25 -10.13
CA VAL A 153 -7.54 11.14 -9.61
C VAL A 153 -8.72 11.19 -10.58
N GLU A 154 -8.46 11.31 -11.88
CA GLU A 154 -9.49 11.35 -12.92
C GLU A 154 -10.29 10.05 -13.00
N GLU A 155 -9.65 8.91 -12.75
CA GLU A 155 -10.32 7.60 -12.57
C GLU A 155 -11.13 7.50 -11.27
N ASN A 156 -11.11 8.53 -10.43
CA ASN A 156 -11.80 8.57 -9.14
C ASN A 156 -11.36 7.46 -8.14
N LEU A 157 -10.09 7.05 -8.17
CA LEU A 157 -9.59 5.97 -7.31
C LEU A 157 -9.15 6.44 -5.93
N VAL A 158 -8.71 7.71 -5.77
CA VAL A 158 -8.18 8.22 -4.50
C VAL A 158 -9.31 8.43 -3.51
N GLU A 159 -9.31 7.68 -2.41
CA GLU A 159 -10.33 7.77 -1.35
C GLU A 159 -9.88 8.63 -0.17
N ALA A 160 -8.66 8.41 0.32
CA ALA A 160 -8.13 9.18 1.44
C ALA A 160 -6.60 9.31 1.38
N ILE A 161 -6.11 10.40 1.95
CA ILE A 161 -4.68 10.63 2.24
C ILE A 161 -4.54 10.95 3.73
N ILE A 162 -3.73 10.18 4.43
CA ILE A 162 -3.50 10.32 5.87
C ILE A 162 -2.06 10.73 6.08
N GLY A 163 -1.82 11.97 6.46
CA GLY A 163 -0.50 12.49 6.79
C GLY A 163 -0.06 11.98 8.15
N LEU A 164 1.08 11.30 8.21
CA LEU A 164 1.62 10.70 9.41
C LEU A 164 2.70 11.59 10.04
N PRO A 165 2.96 11.46 11.35
CA PRO A 165 4.08 12.13 12.01
C PRO A 165 5.42 11.77 11.36
N ALA A 166 6.37 12.72 11.42
CA ALA A 166 7.74 12.43 11.04
C ALA A 166 8.38 11.40 11.99
N ASN A 167 9.47 10.79 11.57
CA ASN A 167 10.27 9.89 12.41
C ASN A 167 9.51 8.68 12.99
N LEU A 168 8.52 8.14 12.25
CA LEU A 168 7.80 6.91 12.62
C LEU A 168 8.51 5.64 12.15
N PHE A 169 9.27 5.68 11.08
CA PHE A 169 9.84 4.51 10.42
C PHE A 169 11.33 4.39 10.68
N TYR A 170 11.81 3.15 10.88
CA TYR A 170 13.22 2.88 11.05
C TYR A 170 14.04 3.32 9.84
N GLY A 171 15.20 3.93 10.10
CA GLY A 171 16.14 4.32 9.06
C GLY A 171 15.79 5.59 8.27
N THR A 172 14.67 6.26 8.58
CA THR A 172 14.32 7.54 7.95
C THR A 172 13.55 8.44 8.90
N GLY A 173 13.92 9.73 8.91
CA GLY A 173 13.15 10.79 9.59
C GLY A 173 12.09 11.44 8.70
N ILE A 174 11.96 10.98 7.45
CA ILE A 174 11.07 11.60 6.47
C ILE A 174 9.61 11.32 6.86
N PRO A 175 8.75 12.35 6.91
CA PRO A 175 7.33 12.14 7.12
C PRO A 175 6.75 11.33 5.95
N ALA A 176 5.87 10.39 6.27
CA ALA A 176 5.16 9.57 5.32
C ALA A 176 3.66 9.85 5.36
N ALA A 177 2.95 9.33 4.39
CA ALA A 177 1.50 9.32 4.36
C ALA A 177 0.99 7.91 4.06
N ILE A 178 -0.25 7.63 4.44
CA ILE A 178 -0.98 6.48 3.91
C ILE A 178 -1.90 6.99 2.81
N ALA A 179 -1.76 6.44 1.61
CA ALA A 179 -2.69 6.67 0.51
C ALA A 179 -3.67 5.49 0.43
N ILE A 180 -4.98 5.80 0.43
CA ILE A 180 -6.04 4.81 0.29
C ILE A 180 -6.72 5.01 -1.06
N PHE A 181 -6.74 3.94 -1.85
CA PHE A 181 -7.46 3.89 -3.13
C PHE A 181 -8.61 2.90 -3.02
N ASN A 182 -9.72 3.23 -3.66
CA ASN A 182 -10.93 2.41 -3.67
C ASN A 182 -11.47 2.33 -5.10
N LYS A 183 -11.46 1.13 -5.68
CA LYS A 183 -11.95 0.90 -7.05
C LYS A 183 -13.47 0.87 -7.15
N ALA A 184 -14.18 0.72 -6.03
CA ALA A 184 -15.64 0.83 -5.94
C ALA A 184 -16.14 2.19 -5.45
N LYS A 185 -15.29 3.22 -5.46
CA LYS A 185 -15.65 4.56 -5.00
C LYS A 185 -16.75 5.17 -5.87
N THR A 186 -17.81 5.64 -5.24
CA THR A 186 -19.00 6.22 -5.93
C THR A 186 -19.10 7.74 -5.81
N THR A 187 -18.41 8.33 -4.82
CA THR A 187 -18.34 9.79 -4.63
C THR A 187 -17.05 10.33 -5.22
N THR A 188 -16.99 11.62 -5.50
CA THR A 188 -15.76 12.30 -5.97
C THR A 188 -14.92 12.88 -4.84
N ASP A 189 -15.41 12.83 -3.61
CA ASP A 189 -14.75 13.41 -2.45
C ASP A 189 -13.48 12.62 -2.08
N VAL A 190 -12.46 13.34 -1.59
CA VAL A 190 -11.23 12.76 -1.05
C VAL A 190 -11.06 13.25 0.38
N LEU A 191 -10.85 12.33 1.31
CA LEU A 191 -10.57 12.66 2.70
C LEU A 191 -9.08 12.96 2.88
N PHE A 192 -8.77 14.06 3.57
CA PHE A 192 -7.43 14.35 4.06
C PHE A 192 -7.43 14.38 5.58
N ILE A 193 -6.62 13.52 6.20
CA ILE A 193 -6.41 13.48 7.65
C ILE A 193 -4.99 13.99 7.92
N ASP A 194 -4.87 15.06 8.69
CA ASP A 194 -3.57 15.54 9.18
C ASP A 194 -3.29 15.00 10.58
N ALA A 195 -2.72 13.82 10.65
CA ALA A 195 -2.27 13.19 11.90
C ALA A 195 -0.79 13.51 12.23
N SER A 196 -0.20 14.53 11.62
CA SER A 196 1.23 14.85 11.80
C SER A 196 1.64 15.19 13.25
N ARG A 197 0.68 15.52 14.10
CA ARG A 197 0.88 15.87 15.51
C ARG A 197 0.37 14.79 16.48
N GLU A 198 -0.18 13.71 15.98
CA GLU A 198 -0.75 12.62 16.77
C GLU A 198 0.31 11.55 17.04
N PHE A 199 1.14 11.74 18.08
CA PHE A 199 2.17 10.77 18.41
C PHE A 199 2.72 10.97 19.85
N GLU A 200 3.36 9.94 20.34
CA GLU A 200 4.22 9.97 21.51
C GLU A 200 5.68 10.04 21.06
N ASN A 201 6.43 10.97 21.71
CA ASN A 201 7.86 11.07 21.46
C ASN A 201 8.60 9.87 22.07
N GLY A 202 9.33 9.14 21.25
CA GLY A 202 10.25 8.10 21.69
C GLY A 202 11.70 8.57 21.67
N LYS A 203 12.58 7.86 22.35
CA LYS A 203 14.01 8.19 22.42
C LYS A 203 14.70 8.25 21.07
N ASN A 204 14.37 7.32 20.17
CA ASN A 204 14.98 7.18 18.85
C ASN A 204 13.98 7.36 17.71
N GLN A 205 12.68 7.28 17.99
CA GLN A 205 11.62 7.19 17.01
C GLN A 205 10.29 7.58 17.66
N ASN A 206 9.45 8.31 16.93
CA ASN A 206 8.08 8.58 17.35
C ASN A 206 7.21 7.34 17.24
N ARG A 207 6.11 7.30 17.97
CA ARG A 207 5.15 6.18 17.97
C ARG A 207 3.73 6.72 17.95
N LEU A 208 2.87 6.12 17.12
CA LEU A 208 1.43 6.30 17.24
C LEU A 208 0.95 5.51 18.47
N ARG A 209 0.19 6.17 19.34
CA ARG A 209 -0.51 5.52 20.45
C ARG A 209 -1.78 4.85 19.94
N ASP A 210 -2.36 3.97 20.72
CA ASP A 210 -3.63 3.33 20.34
C ASP A 210 -4.74 4.38 20.12
N GLU A 211 -4.79 5.43 20.95
CA GLU A 211 -5.72 6.56 20.80
C GLU A 211 -5.53 7.34 19.50
N ASP A 212 -4.30 7.52 19.04
CA ASP A 212 -3.98 8.20 17.76
C ASP A 212 -4.48 7.34 16.58
N ILE A 213 -4.24 6.03 16.66
CA ILE A 213 -4.71 5.07 15.65
C ILE A 213 -6.24 5.03 15.63
N ASP A 214 -6.89 4.95 16.78
CA ASP A 214 -8.34 4.92 16.91
C ASP A 214 -8.99 6.20 16.35
N HIS A 215 -8.38 7.36 16.59
CA HIS A 215 -8.83 8.64 16.02
C HIS A 215 -8.76 8.62 14.48
N ILE A 216 -7.64 8.24 13.91
CA ILE A 216 -7.45 8.13 12.45
C ILE A 216 -8.46 7.15 11.85
N VAL A 217 -8.58 5.95 12.42
CA VAL A 217 -9.46 4.88 11.93
C VAL A 217 -10.93 5.29 12.03
N THR A 218 -11.33 5.89 13.16
CA THR A 218 -12.70 6.35 13.37
C THR A 218 -13.07 7.47 12.41
N THR A 219 -12.17 8.43 12.20
CA THR A 219 -12.36 9.51 11.22
C THR A 219 -12.54 8.97 9.82
N TYR A 220 -11.67 8.04 9.38
CA TYR A 220 -11.80 7.39 8.08
C TYR A 220 -13.12 6.61 7.94
N ARG A 221 -13.52 5.83 8.96
CA ARG A 221 -14.76 5.05 8.94
C ARG A 221 -16.00 5.95 8.81
N ARG A 222 -16.06 7.05 9.56
CA ARG A 222 -17.15 8.02 9.48
C ARG A 222 -17.24 8.67 8.09
N PHE A 223 -16.11 8.98 7.48
CA PHE A 223 -16.09 9.45 6.09
C PHE A 223 -16.62 8.38 5.11
N ALA A 224 -16.13 7.15 5.22
CA ALA A 224 -16.57 6.05 4.36
C ALA A 224 -18.08 5.72 4.51
N GLN A 225 -18.67 6.05 5.67
CA GLN A 225 -20.12 5.92 5.94
C GLN A 225 -20.92 7.16 5.51
N GLY A 226 -20.27 8.19 4.99
CA GLY A 226 -20.94 9.45 4.60
C GLY A 226 -21.34 10.36 5.76
N GLU A 227 -20.79 10.14 6.95
CA GLU A 227 -21.09 10.93 8.16
C GLU A 227 -20.26 12.21 8.27
N LEU A 228 -19.14 12.30 7.53
CA LEU A 228 -18.30 13.49 7.49
C LEU A 228 -18.51 14.27 6.20
N LYS A 229 -18.59 15.59 6.31
CA LYS A 229 -18.57 16.48 5.14
C LYS A 229 -17.17 16.56 4.56
N PRO A 230 -17.03 16.82 3.25
CA PRO A 230 -15.73 17.04 2.62
C PRO A 230 -14.94 18.15 3.34
N GLY A 231 -13.67 17.89 3.58
CA GLY A 231 -12.76 18.83 4.26
C GLY A 231 -11.44 18.19 4.66
N ILE A 232 -10.59 19.00 5.29
CA ILE A 232 -9.37 18.51 5.98
C ILE A 232 -9.72 18.34 7.47
N VAL A 233 -9.40 17.18 8.02
CA VAL A 233 -9.65 16.81 9.40
C VAL A 233 -8.34 16.47 10.09
#